data_7700dc0feb84175be7883ba799987864
#
_entry.id   7700dc0feb84175be7883ba799987864
#
_cell.length_a   1.000
_cell.length_b   1.000
_cell.length_c   1.000
_cell.angle_alpha   90.00
_cell.angle_beta   90.00
_cell.angle_gamma   90.00
#
_symmetry.space_group_name_H-M   'P 1'
#
loop_
_entity.id
_entity.type
_entity.pdbx_description
1 polymer ?
#
loop_
_entity_poly.entity_id
_entity_poly.type
_entity_poly.pdbx_seq_one_letter_code
_entity_poly.pdbx_strand_id
1 'polypeptide(L)'
;MYVDRVGVGLVGSAVIKQLASVPALSSLKVVALQNSRKTLLAAPGQALALENWQSQLENNGVPALSLEQLVTELKNIQAKNQRHIAVVDNTSNDSVACFYPSFLHAGFSVVTPNKKAFSGSLDLFSAIEEAKQDDSKPLVYQESTVGAGLPIIGTLKDLVATGDKIKKVEGVLSGTMSYIFNEFSPAAGSTTKFSEIVSVARQNGYTEPHPGDDLSGSDVARKLTILSRLIPGLAYELPRGFASVSTQSLTPAGLADEANADVYVQRLPEFDAEFDEMRAKAQAKHCVLRYVGLIDVEKKVIKAGLEEYPADHPFATSLGGSDNIISFTTERYQRPLLVQGAGAGADVTAMGVVADLVRVAERRG
;
A
#
# COMPACT_ATOMS: atom_id res chain seq x y z
N MET A 1 -15.78 -11.50 16.33
CA MET A 1 -15.67 -10.12 15.81
C MET A 1 -16.60 -9.94 14.62
N TYR A 2 -17.20 -8.77 14.47
CA TYR A 2 -17.96 -8.41 13.27
C TYR A 2 -17.10 -7.60 12.31
N VAL A 3 -17.31 -7.82 11.02
CA VAL A 3 -16.56 -7.17 9.94
C VAL A 3 -17.53 -6.44 9.04
N ASP A 4 -17.38 -5.14 8.92
CA ASP A 4 -17.98 -4.33 7.86
C ASP A 4 -16.96 -4.13 6.73
N ARG A 5 -17.43 -4.06 5.48
CA ARG A 5 -16.56 -3.90 4.33
C ARG A 5 -17.04 -2.82 3.40
N VAL A 6 -16.24 -1.76 3.33
CA VAL A 6 -16.36 -0.71 2.33
C VAL A 6 -15.42 -1.03 1.15
N GLY A 7 -15.96 -1.07 -0.06
CA GLY A 7 -15.19 -1.36 -1.26
C GLY A 7 -15.04 -2.87 -1.55
N VAL A 8 -15.98 -3.42 -2.30
CA VAL A 8 -15.97 -4.81 -2.77
C VAL A 8 -15.48 -4.91 -4.23
N GLY A 9 -14.47 -4.14 -4.58
CA GLY A 9 -13.74 -4.24 -5.84
C GLY A 9 -12.82 -5.46 -5.89
N LEU A 10 -11.74 -5.40 -6.67
CA LEU A 10 -10.82 -6.52 -6.89
C LEU A 10 -10.22 -7.07 -5.58
N VAL A 11 -9.58 -6.22 -4.77
CA VAL A 11 -9.02 -6.61 -3.47
C VAL A 11 -10.13 -7.04 -2.51
N GLY A 12 -11.23 -6.28 -2.46
CA GLY A 12 -12.37 -6.59 -1.61
C GLY A 12 -12.96 -7.98 -1.89
N SER A 13 -13.11 -8.35 -3.15
CA SER A 13 -13.58 -9.69 -3.55
C SER A 13 -12.62 -10.79 -3.13
N ALA A 14 -11.31 -10.57 -3.27
CA ALA A 14 -10.29 -11.51 -2.84
C ALA A 14 -10.30 -11.74 -1.31
N VAL A 15 -10.49 -10.67 -0.52
CA VAL A 15 -10.64 -10.81 0.94
C VAL A 15 -11.89 -11.61 1.30
N ILE A 16 -13.05 -11.37 0.64
CA ILE A 16 -14.27 -12.16 0.90
C ILE A 16 -14.02 -13.64 0.57
N LYS A 17 -13.37 -13.91 -0.56
CA LYS A 17 -13.00 -15.27 -0.96
C LYS A 17 -12.14 -15.97 0.09
N GLN A 18 -11.12 -15.30 0.62
CA GLN A 18 -10.26 -15.84 1.68
C GLN A 18 -11.04 -16.07 2.98
N LEU A 19 -11.90 -15.12 3.39
CA LEU A 19 -12.75 -15.30 4.59
C LEU A 19 -13.72 -16.47 4.45
N ALA A 20 -14.26 -16.71 3.25
CA ALA A 20 -15.18 -17.82 2.99
C ALA A 20 -14.50 -19.18 2.94
N SER A 21 -13.25 -19.24 2.41
CA SER A 21 -12.56 -20.50 2.12
C SER A 21 -11.73 -21.05 3.28
N VAL A 22 -11.42 -20.24 4.31
CA VAL A 22 -10.53 -20.65 5.41
C VAL A 22 -11.34 -20.89 6.69
N PRO A 23 -11.52 -22.16 7.11
CA PRO A 23 -12.35 -22.49 8.29
C PRO A 23 -11.90 -21.80 9.58
N ALA A 24 -10.58 -21.61 9.77
CA ALA A 24 -10.04 -20.92 10.95
C ALA A 24 -10.52 -19.46 11.07
N LEU A 25 -10.98 -18.85 9.97
CA LEU A 25 -11.51 -17.47 9.95
C LEU A 25 -13.01 -17.39 10.22
N SER A 26 -13.68 -18.51 10.52
CA SER A 26 -15.13 -18.57 10.74
C SER A 26 -15.63 -17.72 11.92
N SER A 27 -14.74 -17.27 12.81
CA SER A 27 -15.06 -16.31 13.88
C SER A 27 -15.19 -14.87 13.39
N LEU A 28 -14.67 -14.55 12.20
CA LEU A 28 -14.78 -13.25 11.53
C LEU A 28 -16.10 -13.21 10.76
N LYS A 29 -17.12 -12.61 11.33
CA LYS A 29 -18.47 -12.57 10.77
C LYS A 29 -18.69 -11.29 9.97
N VAL A 30 -18.86 -11.39 8.67
CA VAL A 30 -19.19 -10.23 7.83
C VAL A 30 -20.65 -9.84 8.08
N VAL A 31 -20.89 -8.59 8.42
CA VAL A 31 -22.23 -8.06 8.75
C VAL A 31 -22.68 -6.96 7.80
N ALA A 32 -21.78 -6.38 7.05
CA ALA A 32 -22.12 -5.40 6.03
C ALA A 32 -21.15 -5.49 4.85
N LEU A 33 -21.66 -5.23 3.64
CA LEU A 33 -20.91 -5.08 2.40
C LEU A 33 -21.41 -3.84 1.66
N GLN A 34 -20.50 -2.97 1.24
CA GLN A 34 -20.86 -1.76 0.53
C GLN A 34 -19.97 -1.53 -0.70
N ASN A 35 -20.59 -1.15 -1.80
CA ASN A 35 -19.93 -0.56 -2.97
C ASN A 35 -20.46 0.86 -3.20
N SER A 36 -20.08 1.50 -4.30
CA SER A 36 -20.54 2.87 -4.64
C SER A 36 -22.04 2.98 -4.96
N ARG A 37 -22.76 1.86 -5.09
CA ARG A 37 -24.18 1.84 -5.51
C ARG A 37 -25.08 1.22 -4.47
N LYS A 38 -24.62 0.22 -3.74
CA LYS A 38 -25.45 -0.61 -2.86
C LYS A 38 -24.76 -0.93 -1.55
N THR A 39 -25.57 -1.09 -0.51
CA THR A 39 -25.19 -1.62 0.80
C THR A 39 -26.04 -2.85 1.11
N LEU A 40 -25.42 -3.93 1.54
CA LEU A 40 -26.05 -5.14 2.04
C LEU A 40 -25.73 -5.26 3.54
N LEU A 41 -26.77 -5.30 4.36
CA LEU A 41 -26.65 -5.48 5.81
C LEU A 41 -27.17 -6.86 6.24
N ALA A 42 -26.48 -7.49 7.17
CA ALA A 42 -26.97 -8.71 7.79
C ALA A 42 -28.19 -8.43 8.67
N ALA A 43 -29.12 -9.39 8.77
CA ALA A 43 -30.19 -9.32 9.73
C ALA A 43 -29.63 -9.32 11.16
N PRO A 44 -30.34 -8.71 12.14
CA PRO A 44 -29.90 -8.66 13.52
C PRO A 44 -29.51 -10.04 14.06
N GLY A 45 -28.32 -10.16 14.64
CA GLY A 45 -27.80 -11.41 15.20
C GLY A 45 -27.23 -12.39 14.20
N GLN A 46 -27.27 -12.08 12.92
CA GLN A 46 -26.77 -12.93 11.84
C GLN A 46 -25.47 -12.40 11.21
N ALA A 47 -24.90 -13.18 10.33
CA ALA A 47 -23.82 -12.80 9.43
C ALA A 47 -24.26 -13.01 7.98
N LEU A 48 -23.63 -12.31 7.05
CA LEU A 48 -23.86 -12.52 5.64
C LEU A 48 -23.27 -13.87 5.20
N ALA A 49 -24.01 -14.59 4.36
CA ALA A 49 -23.46 -15.75 3.65
C ALA A 49 -22.54 -15.25 2.53
N LEU A 50 -21.31 -15.75 2.50
CA LEU A 50 -20.28 -15.21 1.61
C LEU A 50 -20.21 -15.91 0.26
N GLU A 51 -20.82 -17.08 0.11
CA GLU A 51 -20.74 -17.89 -1.11
C GLU A 51 -21.34 -17.20 -2.35
N ASN A 52 -22.44 -16.44 -2.15
CA ASN A 52 -23.15 -15.73 -3.22
C ASN A 52 -23.30 -14.22 -2.92
N TRP A 53 -22.31 -13.63 -2.29
CA TRP A 53 -22.39 -12.25 -1.82
C TRP A 53 -22.67 -11.24 -2.93
N GLN A 54 -22.11 -11.43 -4.16
CA GLN A 54 -22.37 -10.50 -5.28
C GLN A 54 -23.85 -10.47 -5.65
N SER A 55 -24.47 -11.65 -5.80
CA SER A 55 -25.88 -11.79 -6.12
C SER A 55 -26.75 -11.23 -4.97
N GLN A 56 -26.38 -11.46 -3.73
CA GLN A 56 -27.09 -10.90 -2.57
C GLN A 56 -26.99 -9.36 -2.56
N LEU A 57 -25.81 -8.80 -2.76
CA LEU A 57 -25.61 -7.34 -2.83
C LEU A 57 -26.43 -6.73 -3.97
N GLU A 58 -26.48 -7.39 -5.14
CA GLU A 58 -27.21 -6.89 -6.30
C GLU A 58 -28.72 -6.98 -6.12
N ASN A 59 -29.25 -8.09 -5.58
CA ASN A 59 -30.69 -8.33 -5.52
C ASN A 59 -31.34 -7.80 -4.22
N ASN A 60 -30.62 -7.86 -3.09
CA ASN A 60 -31.16 -7.56 -1.76
C ASN A 60 -30.53 -6.30 -1.14
N GLY A 61 -29.49 -5.73 -1.77
CA GLY A 61 -28.85 -4.51 -1.28
C GLY A 61 -29.74 -3.29 -1.44
N VAL A 62 -29.77 -2.45 -0.41
CA VAL A 62 -30.37 -1.11 -0.47
C VAL A 62 -29.43 -0.13 -1.21
N PRO A 63 -29.92 1.05 -1.66
CA PRO A 63 -29.03 2.09 -2.15
C PRO A 63 -27.86 2.36 -1.19
N ALA A 64 -26.69 2.68 -1.72
CA ALA A 64 -25.49 2.90 -0.92
C ALA A 64 -25.74 3.92 0.21
N LEU A 65 -25.49 3.51 1.44
CA LEU A 65 -25.61 4.38 2.61
C LEU A 65 -24.49 5.42 2.61
N SER A 66 -24.76 6.61 3.15
CA SER A 66 -23.69 7.52 3.52
C SER A 66 -22.83 6.91 4.62
N LEU A 67 -21.60 7.38 4.81
CA LEU A 67 -20.73 6.83 5.85
C LEU A 67 -21.29 7.06 7.27
N GLU A 68 -22.01 8.17 7.48
CA GLU A 68 -22.71 8.48 8.74
C GLU A 68 -23.87 7.51 8.99
N GLN A 69 -24.67 7.21 7.95
CA GLN A 69 -25.73 6.22 8.02
C GLN A 69 -25.16 4.82 8.29
N LEU A 70 -24.06 4.47 7.64
CA LEU A 70 -23.36 3.20 7.86
C LEU A 70 -22.89 3.08 9.31
N VAL A 71 -22.28 4.12 9.89
CA VAL A 71 -21.90 4.14 11.32
C VAL A 71 -23.12 3.90 12.22
N THR A 72 -24.26 4.52 11.91
CA THR A 72 -25.50 4.35 12.67
C THR A 72 -25.96 2.89 12.65
N GLU A 73 -26.01 2.28 11.48
CA GLU A 73 -26.42 0.86 11.34
C GLU A 73 -25.42 -0.09 12.02
N LEU A 74 -24.14 0.16 11.90
CA LEU A 74 -23.12 -0.65 12.57
C LEU A 74 -23.20 -0.53 14.10
N LYS A 75 -23.47 0.67 14.65
CA LYS A 75 -23.74 0.84 16.09
C LYS A 75 -24.98 0.05 16.54
N ASN A 76 -26.05 0.05 15.74
CA ASN A 76 -27.24 -0.75 16.01
C ASN A 76 -26.93 -2.26 16.05
N ILE A 77 -26.11 -2.74 15.13
CA ILE A 77 -25.64 -4.13 15.10
C ILE A 77 -24.76 -4.42 16.32
N GLN A 78 -23.83 -3.53 16.66
CA GLN A 78 -22.94 -3.68 17.81
C GLN A 78 -23.70 -3.75 19.13
N ALA A 79 -24.65 -2.83 19.34
CA ALA A 79 -25.42 -2.77 20.58
C ALA A 79 -26.24 -4.06 20.87
N LYS A 80 -26.79 -4.67 19.81
CA LYS A 80 -27.56 -5.91 19.91
C LYS A 80 -26.71 -7.15 20.20
N ASN A 81 -25.45 -7.16 19.73
CA ASN A 81 -24.64 -8.36 19.73
C ASN A 81 -23.43 -8.26 20.68
N GLN A 82 -23.12 -7.08 21.20
CA GLN A 82 -21.98 -6.80 22.09
C GLN A 82 -20.65 -7.31 21.53
N ARG A 83 -20.46 -7.22 20.20
CA ARG A 83 -19.25 -7.67 19.53
C ARG A 83 -18.52 -6.48 18.90
N HIS A 84 -17.20 -6.52 18.98
CA HIS A 84 -16.36 -5.51 18.36
C HIS A 84 -16.55 -5.50 16.83
N ILE A 85 -16.55 -4.31 16.24
CA ILE A 85 -16.64 -4.10 14.78
C ILE A 85 -15.27 -3.64 14.24
N ALA A 86 -14.87 -4.26 13.14
CA ALA A 86 -13.78 -3.79 12.31
C ALA A 86 -14.34 -3.33 10.94
N VAL A 87 -14.10 -2.09 10.59
CA VAL A 87 -14.39 -1.53 9.27
C VAL A 87 -13.20 -1.80 8.37
N VAL A 88 -13.43 -2.44 7.22
CA VAL A 88 -12.39 -2.76 6.23
C VAL A 88 -12.59 -1.89 4.99
N ASP A 89 -11.72 -0.91 4.81
CA ASP A 89 -11.72 -0.08 3.59
C ASP A 89 -10.76 -0.65 2.55
N ASN A 90 -11.32 -1.24 1.48
CA ASN A 90 -10.53 -1.70 0.32
C ASN A 90 -10.68 -0.77 -0.88
N THR A 91 -11.01 0.49 -0.66
CA THR A 91 -11.09 1.51 -1.70
C THR A 91 -9.76 2.24 -1.88
N SER A 92 -9.70 3.09 -2.90
CA SER A 92 -8.69 4.14 -3.03
C SER A 92 -9.34 5.53 -2.91
N ASN A 93 -10.46 5.63 -2.18
CA ASN A 93 -11.30 6.82 -2.10
C ASN A 93 -10.82 7.73 -0.95
N ASP A 94 -10.62 9.02 -1.23
CA ASP A 94 -10.23 10.02 -0.23
C ASP A 94 -11.30 10.26 0.83
N SER A 95 -12.58 10.31 0.41
CA SER A 95 -13.68 10.59 1.35
C SER A 95 -13.81 9.48 2.40
N VAL A 96 -13.61 8.22 2.01
CA VAL A 96 -13.60 7.09 2.96
C VAL A 96 -12.40 7.20 3.90
N ALA A 97 -11.21 7.51 3.37
CA ALA A 97 -10.00 7.68 4.18
C ALA A 97 -10.15 8.84 5.19
N CYS A 98 -10.71 9.96 4.76
CA CYS A 98 -10.98 11.13 5.64
C CYS A 98 -11.98 10.81 6.76
N PHE A 99 -12.79 9.76 6.60
CA PHE A 99 -13.80 9.38 7.58
C PHE A 99 -13.28 8.44 8.69
N TYR A 100 -12.03 7.99 8.63
CA TYR A 100 -11.45 7.08 9.65
C TYR A 100 -11.54 7.61 11.07
N PRO A 101 -11.28 8.90 11.39
CA PRO A 101 -11.48 9.41 12.75
C PRO A 101 -12.90 9.16 13.26
N SER A 102 -13.92 9.34 12.41
CA SER A 102 -15.33 9.10 12.78
C SER A 102 -15.63 7.63 13.08
N PHE A 103 -15.04 6.68 12.32
CA PHE A 103 -15.15 5.25 12.63
C PHE A 103 -14.49 4.92 13.97
N LEU A 104 -13.32 5.50 14.24
CA LEU A 104 -12.59 5.26 15.48
C LEU A 104 -13.33 5.84 16.69
N HIS A 105 -13.84 7.07 16.61
CA HIS A 105 -14.70 7.68 17.65
C HIS A 105 -16.02 6.91 17.85
N ALA A 106 -16.48 6.17 16.84
CA ALA A 106 -17.61 5.26 17.00
C ALA A 106 -17.25 3.96 17.77
N GLY A 107 -15.97 3.76 18.10
CA GLY A 107 -15.44 2.57 18.76
C GLY A 107 -15.12 1.42 17.80
N PHE A 108 -15.08 1.66 16.49
CA PHE A 108 -14.75 0.66 15.49
C PHE A 108 -13.25 0.66 15.21
N SER A 109 -12.67 -0.51 14.94
CA SER A 109 -11.32 -0.61 14.41
C SER A 109 -11.33 -0.45 12.89
N VAL A 110 -10.23 0.03 12.31
CA VAL A 110 -10.06 0.20 10.86
C VAL A 110 -8.95 -0.71 10.37
N VAL A 111 -9.20 -1.45 9.28
CA VAL A 111 -8.22 -2.26 8.56
C VAL A 111 -8.24 -1.85 7.09
N THR A 112 -7.07 -1.54 6.50
CA THR A 112 -7.10 -0.96 5.15
C THR A 112 -5.79 -1.09 4.36
N PRO A 113 -5.86 -1.33 3.04
CA PRO A 113 -4.78 -1.09 2.09
C PRO A 113 -4.79 0.34 1.51
N ASN A 114 -5.77 1.19 1.86
CA ASN A 114 -5.87 2.55 1.35
C ASN A 114 -4.77 3.44 1.92
N LYS A 115 -3.85 3.88 1.07
CA LYS A 115 -2.69 4.68 1.45
C LYS A 115 -3.04 6.12 1.83
N LYS A 116 -4.19 6.64 1.38
CA LYS A 116 -4.48 8.08 1.39
C LYS A 116 -4.50 8.69 2.78
N ALA A 117 -5.10 8.00 3.76
CA ALA A 117 -5.13 8.45 5.14
C ALA A 117 -3.73 8.60 5.78
N PHE A 118 -2.79 7.77 5.34
CA PHE A 118 -1.47 7.66 5.96
C PHE A 118 -0.34 8.31 5.15
N SER A 119 -0.61 8.71 3.90
CA SER A 119 0.36 9.37 3.01
C SER A 119 0.01 10.81 2.66
N GLY A 120 -1.15 11.30 3.07
CA GLY A 120 -1.62 12.68 2.86
C GLY A 120 -1.07 13.69 3.87
N SER A 121 -1.82 14.77 4.13
CA SER A 121 -1.45 15.80 5.12
C SER A 121 -1.29 15.24 6.53
N LEU A 122 -0.59 15.99 7.39
CA LEU A 122 -0.46 15.65 8.81
C LEU A 122 -1.78 15.77 9.57
N ASP A 123 -2.70 16.62 9.15
CA ASP A 123 -3.95 16.86 9.87
C ASP A 123 -4.78 15.58 10.01
N LEU A 124 -4.99 14.87 8.89
CA LEU A 124 -5.73 13.61 8.92
C LEU A 124 -4.97 12.53 9.71
N PHE A 125 -3.66 12.44 9.52
CA PHE A 125 -2.85 11.50 10.29
C PHE A 125 -2.95 11.76 11.80
N SER A 126 -2.83 13.03 12.22
CA SER A 126 -2.94 13.43 13.63
C SER A 126 -4.33 13.14 14.20
N ALA A 127 -5.39 13.42 13.43
CA ALA A 127 -6.77 13.11 13.85
C ALA A 127 -6.99 11.58 14.03
N ILE A 128 -6.37 10.75 13.19
CA ILE A 128 -6.42 9.28 13.36
C ILE A 128 -5.65 8.86 14.62
N GLU A 129 -4.45 9.41 14.85
CA GLU A 129 -3.66 9.08 16.04
C GLU A 129 -4.34 9.54 17.34
N GLU A 130 -5.03 10.69 17.33
CA GLU A 130 -5.85 11.16 18.43
C GLU A 130 -7.04 10.22 18.68
N ALA A 131 -7.81 9.88 17.65
CA ALA A 131 -8.97 9.02 17.77
C ALA A 131 -8.63 7.59 18.27
N LYS A 132 -7.41 7.11 18.06
CA LYS A 132 -6.92 5.84 18.62
C LYS A 132 -6.78 5.87 20.15
N GLN A 133 -6.74 7.06 20.75
CA GLN A 133 -6.63 7.22 22.21
C GLN A 133 -7.99 7.22 22.94
N ASP A 134 -9.10 7.17 22.21
CA ASP A 134 -10.44 7.08 22.81
C ASP A 134 -10.57 5.93 23.82
N ASP A 135 -11.49 6.04 24.76
CA ASP A 135 -11.71 5.06 25.83
C ASP A 135 -11.96 3.64 25.27
N SER A 136 -12.61 3.53 24.12
CA SER A 136 -12.82 2.29 23.40
C SER A 136 -11.51 1.69 22.85
N LYS A 137 -10.42 2.48 22.79
CA LYS A 137 -9.08 2.14 22.25
C LYS A 137 -9.17 1.41 20.90
N PRO A 138 -9.79 2.00 19.89
CA PRO A 138 -9.94 1.35 18.60
C PRO A 138 -8.58 1.09 17.96
N LEU A 139 -8.49 0.09 17.10
CA LEU A 139 -7.25 -0.32 16.46
C LEU A 139 -7.22 0.13 15.00
N VAL A 140 -6.03 0.49 14.52
CA VAL A 140 -5.79 0.78 13.10
C VAL A 140 -4.68 -0.11 12.60
N TYR A 141 -5.01 -0.92 11.58
CA TYR A 141 -4.08 -1.79 10.88
C TYR A 141 -4.06 -1.47 9.39
N GLN A 142 -2.86 -1.42 8.84
CA GLN A 142 -2.62 -0.92 7.48
C GLN A 142 -1.46 -1.65 6.77
N GLU A 143 -1.23 -2.94 7.09
CA GLU A 143 -0.11 -3.70 6.54
C GLU A 143 -0.04 -3.56 5.02
N SER A 144 -1.19 -3.73 4.36
CA SER A 144 -1.24 -3.73 2.90
C SER A 144 -1.13 -2.34 2.23
N THR A 145 -0.82 -1.30 2.98
CA THR A 145 -0.49 0.01 2.39
C THR A 145 0.92 0.06 1.79
N VAL A 146 1.83 -0.82 2.24
CA VAL A 146 3.21 -0.92 1.72
C VAL A 146 3.55 -2.39 1.47
N GLY A 147 3.84 -2.73 0.21
CA GLY A 147 4.29 -4.07 -0.17
C GLY A 147 3.19 -5.16 -0.19
N ALA A 148 1.93 -4.77 -0.42
CA ALA A 148 0.78 -5.69 -0.49
C ALA A 148 0.64 -6.55 0.78
N GLY A 149 0.97 -7.84 0.72
CA GLY A 149 0.93 -8.75 1.87
C GLY A 149 2.27 -8.96 2.56
N LEU A 150 3.33 -8.31 2.12
CA LEU A 150 4.64 -8.44 2.76
C LEU A 150 4.60 -7.88 4.20
N PRO A 151 5.24 -8.54 5.17
CA PRO A 151 5.25 -8.13 6.59
C PRO A 151 6.21 -6.94 6.79
N ILE A 152 5.85 -5.77 6.31
CA ILE A 152 6.69 -4.56 6.33
C ILE A 152 6.31 -3.65 7.48
N ILE A 153 5.03 -3.26 7.56
CA ILE A 153 4.52 -2.37 8.61
C ILE A 153 4.62 -3.04 9.99
N GLY A 154 4.21 -4.30 10.08
CA GLY A 154 4.31 -5.10 11.30
C GLY A 154 5.76 -5.22 11.77
N THR A 155 6.67 -5.59 10.88
CA THR A 155 8.11 -5.68 11.18
C THR A 155 8.67 -4.36 11.69
N LEU A 156 8.40 -3.23 11.01
CA LEU A 156 8.86 -1.92 11.42
C LEU A 156 8.31 -1.53 12.81
N LYS A 157 7.00 -1.77 13.04
CA LYS A 157 6.37 -1.52 14.35
C LYS A 157 7.01 -2.36 15.46
N ASP A 158 7.29 -3.63 15.21
CA ASP A 158 7.90 -4.53 16.20
C ASP A 158 9.35 -4.12 16.54
N LEU A 159 10.15 -3.74 15.53
CA LEU A 159 11.49 -3.19 15.75
C LEU A 159 11.44 -1.95 16.64
N VAL A 160 10.57 -0.99 16.32
CA VAL A 160 10.40 0.25 17.09
C VAL A 160 9.86 -0.04 18.50
N ALA A 161 8.81 -0.86 18.62
CA ALA A 161 8.17 -1.16 19.92
C ALA A 161 9.10 -1.91 20.89
N THR A 162 10.04 -2.70 20.37
CA THR A 162 11.05 -3.40 21.18
C THR A 162 12.29 -2.53 21.49
N GLY A 163 12.26 -1.24 21.11
CA GLY A 163 13.32 -0.28 21.42
C GLY A 163 14.53 -0.37 20.48
N ASP A 164 14.41 -1.04 19.33
CA ASP A 164 15.47 -1.00 18.31
C ASP A 164 15.48 0.37 17.61
N LYS A 165 16.68 0.85 17.29
CA LYS A 165 16.84 2.15 16.62
C LYS A 165 17.01 1.93 15.13
N ILE A 166 16.01 2.37 14.39
CA ILE A 166 16.06 2.39 12.92
C ILE A 166 17.10 3.42 12.48
N LYS A 167 18.07 3.00 11.68
CA LYS A 167 19.09 3.87 11.07
C LYS A 167 18.72 4.23 9.64
N LYS A 168 18.34 3.21 8.86
CA LYS A 168 18.00 3.37 7.45
C LYS A 168 16.91 2.37 7.05
N VAL A 169 15.97 2.83 6.24
CA VAL A 169 15.03 2.00 5.49
C VAL A 169 15.20 2.32 4.01
N GLU A 170 15.44 1.32 3.20
CA GLU A 170 15.57 1.51 1.75
C GLU A 170 14.95 0.33 1.01
N GLY A 171 14.45 0.56 -0.21
CA GLY A 171 13.86 -0.55 -0.95
C GLY A 171 13.35 -0.19 -2.32
N VAL A 172 13.25 -1.21 -3.17
CA VAL A 172 12.51 -1.17 -4.42
C VAL A 172 11.05 -1.45 -4.08
N LEU A 173 10.24 -0.40 -4.05
CA LEU A 173 8.88 -0.42 -3.50
C LEU A 173 7.77 -0.31 -4.56
N SER A 174 8.13 -0.23 -5.84
CA SER A 174 7.20 -0.22 -6.97
C SER A 174 7.41 -1.45 -7.84
N GLY A 175 6.36 -2.24 -8.06
CA GLY A 175 6.44 -3.42 -8.93
C GLY A 175 6.75 -3.04 -10.38
N THR A 176 6.15 -1.96 -10.89
CA THR A 176 6.40 -1.42 -12.24
C THR A 176 7.86 -1.02 -12.40
N MET A 177 8.38 -0.20 -11.47
CA MET A 177 9.77 0.24 -11.51
C MET A 177 10.75 -0.91 -11.30
N SER A 178 10.39 -1.90 -10.46
CA SER A 178 11.18 -3.13 -10.31
C SER A 178 11.32 -3.84 -11.64
N TYR A 179 10.22 -4.13 -12.32
CA TYR A 179 10.23 -4.77 -13.63
C TYR A 179 11.07 -3.97 -14.64
N ILE A 180 10.80 -2.67 -14.78
CA ILE A 180 11.50 -1.82 -15.75
C ILE A 180 13.02 -1.85 -15.52
N PHE A 181 13.49 -1.69 -14.29
CA PHE A 181 14.93 -1.62 -14.04
C PHE A 181 15.61 -2.98 -13.93
N ASN A 182 14.88 -4.06 -13.66
CA ASN A 182 15.41 -5.42 -13.79
C ASN A 182 15.72 -5.75 -15.26
N GLU A 183 14.88 -5.31 -16.21
CA GLU A 183 15.08 -5.51 -17.65
C GLU A 183 16.06 -4.47 -18.25
N PHE A 184 15.98 -3.21 -17.80
CA PHE A 184 16.79 -2.13 -18.34
C PHE A 184 18.24 -2.19 -17.88
N SER A 185 18.48 -2.50 -16.60
CA SER A 185 19.82 -2.50 -16.00
C SER A 185 20.07 -3.79 -15.19
N PRO A 186 20.05 -4.98 -15.85
CA PRO A 186 20.44 -6.23 -15.20
C PRO A 186 21.95 -6.29 -14.97
N ALA A 187 22.40 -7.09 -14.00
CA ALA A 187 23.83 -7.27 -13.69
C ALA A 187 24.63 -7.84 -14.88
N ALA A 188 23.99 -8.65 -15.73
CA ALA A 188 24.61 -9.19 -16.95
C ALA A 188 24.75 -8.16 -18.09
N GLY A 189 24.18 -6.98 -17.92
CA GLY A 189 24.10 -5.95 -18.97
C GLY A 189 22.89 -6.13 -19.90
N SER A 190 22.46 -5.05 -20.51
CA SER A 190 21.36 -5.02 -21.50
C SER A 190 21.58 -3.91 -22.50
N THR A 191 21.06 -4.10 -23.72
CA THR A 191 21.03 -3.08 -24.78
C THR A 191 19.61 -2.65 -25.12
N THR A 192 18.60 -3.27 -24.50
CA THR A 192 17.18 -2.97 -24.71
C THR A 192 16.89 -1.52 -24.30
N LYS A 193 16.12 -0.83 -25.11
CA LYS A 193 15.79 0.58 -24.87
C LYS A 193 14.78 0.73 -23.72
N PHE A 194 14.89 1.84 -23.00
CA PHE A 194 13.98 2.13 -21.87
C PHE A 194 12.52 2.20 -22.34
N SER A 195 12.27 2.88 -23.47
CA SER A 195 10.95 3.00 -24.07
C SER A 195 10.32 1.67 -24.47
N GLU A 196 11.13 0.73 -25.00
CA GLU A 196 10.68 -0.62 -25.35
C GLU A 196 10.21 -1.37 -24.11
N ILE A 197 10.98 -1.30 -23.02
CA ILE A 197 10.64 -1.98 -21.75
C ILE A 197 9.36 -1.38 -21.14
N VAL A 198 9.20 -0.06 -21.14
CA VAL A 198 7.98 0.61 -20.67
C VAL A 198 6.78 0.20 -21.51
N SER A 199 6.94 0.09 -22.83
CA SER A 199 5.88 -0.36 -23.74
C SER A 199 5.46 -1.80 -23.41
N VAL A 200 6.41 -2.71 -23.22
CA VAL A 200 6.14 -4.12 -22.83
C VAL A 200 5.49 -4.18 -21.44
N ALA A 201 5.97 -3.39 -20.47
CA ALA A 201 5.37 -3.32 -19.14
C ALA A 201 3.90 -2.91 -19.21
N ARG A 202 3.57 -1.91 -20.05
CA ARG A 202 2.17 -1.48 -20.27
C ARG A 202 1.33 -2.56 -20.94
N GLN A 203 1.84 -3.22 -21.97
CA GLN A 203 1.14 -4.30 -22.67
C GLN A 203 0.82 -5.47 -21.74
N ASN A 204 1.72 -5.78 -20.79
CA ASN A 204 1.54 -6.82 -19.80
C ASN A 204 0.67 -6.38 -18.60
N GLY A 205 0.19 -5.14 -18.57
CA GLY A 205 -0.62 -4.61 -17.48
C GLY A 205 0.16 -4.38 -16.17
N TYR A 206 1.47 -4.17 -16.26
CA TYR A 206 2.32 -3.88 -15.09
C TYR A 206 2.35 -2.40 -14.74
N THR A 207 1.91 -1.51 -15.64
CA THR A 207 1.79 -0.08 -15.38
C THR A 207 0.37 0.32 -15.02
N GLU A 208 0.21 1.47 -14.39
CA GLU A 208 -1.04 2.20 -14.37
C GLU A 208 -1.49 2.51 -15.81
N PRO A 209 -2.77 2.89 -16.05
CA PRO A 209 -3.26 3.22 -17.38
C PRO A 209 -2.37 4.23 -18.12
N HIS A 210 -1.82 5.20 -17.40
CA HIS A 210 -0.81 6.13 -17.89
C HIS A 210 0.56 5.81 -17.25
N PRO A 211 1.57 5.34 -18.02
CA PRO A 211 2.87 4.95 -17.47
C PRO A 211 3.61 6.09 -16.75
N GLY A 212 3.33 7.34 -17.10
CA GLY A 212 3.86 8.52 -16.40
C GLY A 212 3.48 8.57 -14.92
N ASP A 213 2.35 7.97 -14.51
CA ASP A 213 1.95 7.89 -13.10
C ASP A 213 2.95 7.06 -12.30
N ASP A 214 3.37 5.90 -12.84
CA ASP A 214 4.41 5.07 -12.23
C ASP A 214 5.77 5.77 -12.24
N LEU A 215 6.15 6.33 -13.41
CA LEU A 215 7.45 7.00 -13.60
C LEU A 215 7.58 8.29 -12.79
N SER A 216 6.48 8.88 -12.33
CA SER A 216 6.49 10.03 -11.41
C SER A 216 7.11 9.72 -10.06
N GLY A 217 7.14 8.46 -9.64
CA GLY A 217 7.61 8.04 -8.32
C GLY A 217 6.65 8.34 -7.15
N SER A 218 5.46 8.88 -7.43
CA SER A 218 4.49 9.30 -6.41
C SER A 218 4.04 8.16 -5.49
N ASP A 219 3.87 6.93 -6.01
CA ASP A 219 3.50 5.77 -5.18
C ASP A 219 4.61 5.40 -4.19
N VAL A 220 5.88 5.48 -4.61
CA VAL A 220 7.04 5.28 -3.73
C VAL A 220 7.09 6.36 -2.65
N ALA A 221 6.87 7.63 -3.02
CA ALA A 221 6.81 8.74 -2.08
C ALA A 221 5.69 8.57 -1.03
N ARG A 222 4.51 8.05 -1.43
CA ARG A 222 3.42 7.69 -0.51
C ARG A 222 3.84 6.61 0.48
N LYS A 223 4.51 5.57 0.01
CA LYS A 223 5.00 4.47 0.85
C LYS A 223 6.07 4.96 1.85
N LEU A 224 6.99 5.81 1.41
CA LEU A 224 7.98 6.44 2.30
C LEU A 224 7.33 7.29 3.39
N THR A 225 6.28 8.05 3.04
CA THR A 225 5.52 8.84 4.01
C THR A 225 4.89 7.94 5.07
N ILE A 226 4.27 6.82 4.67
CA ILE A 226 3.67 5.86 5.59
C ILE A 226 4.72 5.27 6.54
N LEU A 227 5.86 4.85 5.99
CA LEU A 227 6.94 4.26 6.79
C LEU A 227 7.58 5.28 7.73
N SER A 228 7.85 6.50 7.28
CA SER A 228 8.46 7.55 8.11
C SER A 228 7.59 7.92 9.30
N ARG A 229 6.27 7.89 9.16
CA ARG A 229 5.30 8.16 10.24
C ARG A 229 5.31 7.10 11.35
N LEU A 230 5.88 5.94 11.10
CA LEU A 230 6.06 4.87 12.10
C LEU A 230 7.41 4.93 12.81
N ILE A 231 8.33 5.79 12.36
CA ILE A 231 9.68 5.92 12.93
C ILE A 231 9.70 7.10 13.90
N PRO A 232 10.05 6.88 15.19
CA PRO A 232 10.20 7.96 16.16
C PRO A 232 11.15 9.06 15.65
N GLY A 233 10.74 10.32 15.80
CA GLY A 233 11.49 11.49 15.33
C GLY A 233 11.29 11.86 13.85
N LEU A 234 10.61 11.02 13.04
CA LEU A 234 10.29 11.33 11.65
C LEU A 234 8.79 11.51 11.38
N ALA A 235 7.92 11.14 12.32
CA ALA A 235 6.46 11.08 12.11
C ALA A 235 5.85 12.40 11.60
N TYR A 236 6.45 13.54 11.91
CA TYR A 236 5.95 14.89 11.59
C TYR A 236 6.85 15.66 10.60
N GLU A 237 7.92 15.04 10.06
CA GLU A 237 8.86 15.70 9.16
C GLU A 237 8.27 16.01 7.76
N LEU A 238 7.16 15.35 7.38
CA LEU A 238 6.52 15.51 6.09
C LEU A 238 5.12 16.17 6.22
N PRO A 239 5.04 17.51 6.39
CA PRO A 239 3.77 18.20 6.68
C PRO A 239 2.73 18.09 5.56
N ARG A 240 3.15 18.05 4.29
CA ARG A 240 2.27 17.83 3.15
C ARG A 240 2.23 16.36 2.69
N GLY A 241 2.63 15.43 3.58
CA GLY A 241 2.71 14.01 3.26
C GLY A 241 3.68 13.74 2.11
N PHE A 242 3.27 12.88 1.18
CA PHE A 242 4.11 12.44 0.05
C PHE A 242 4.58 13.60 -0.84
N ALA A 243 3.86 14.72 -0.89
CA ALA A 243 4.29 15.91 -1.63
C ALA A 243 5.49 16.64 -0.97
N SER A 244 5.88 16.25 0.25
CA SER A 244 7.09 16.75 0.92
C SER A 244 8.30 15.85 0.72
N VAL A 245 8.12 14.65 0.13
CA VAL A 245 9.23 13.73 -0.17
C VAL A 245 10.02 14.26 -1.36
N SER A 246 11.35 14.28 -1.26
CA SER A 246 12.23 14.57 -2.40
C SER A 246 12.13 13.44 -3.42
N THR A 247 11.37 13.65 -4.48
CA THR A 247 11.04 12.61 -5.47
C THR A 247 11.62 12.98 -6.83
N GLN A 248 12.46 12.10 -7.38
CA GLN A 248 12.93 12.18 -8.75
C GLN A 248 11.87 11.55 -9.66
N SER A 249 11.28 12.36 -10.54
CA SER A 249 10.46 11.83 -11.63
C SER A 249 11.37 11.28 -12.73
N LEU A 250 10.99 10.13 -13.29
CA LEU A 250 11.60 9.56 -14.50
C LEU A 250 10.77 9.87 -15.75
N THR A 251 9.66 10.59 -15.62
CA THR A 251 8.94 11.15 -16.77
C THR A 251 9.82 12.24 -17.38
N PRO A 252 10.22 12.12 -18.67
CA PRO A 252 11.00 13.15 -19.34
C PRO A 252 10.29 14.50 -19.30
N ALA A 253 11.06 15.59 -19.18
CA ALA A 253 10.50 16.94 -19.11
C ALA A 253 9.61 17.27 -20.31
N GLY A 254 9.95 16.79 -21.51
CA GLY A 254 9.14 16.98 -22.73
C GLY A 254 7.82 16.18 -22.76
N LEU A 255 7.58 15.32 -21.79
CA LEU A 255 6.36 14.50 -21.64
C LEU A 255 5.61 14.74 -20.30
N ALA A 256 6.07 15.70 -19.49
CA ALA A 256 5.52 15.94 -18.16
C ALA A 256 4.02 16.30 -18.18
N ASP A 257 3.57 17.01 -19.20
CA ASP A 257 2.20 17.47 -19.37
C ASP A 257 1.39 16.62 -20.37
N GLU A 258 1.96 15.51 -20.89
CA GLU A 258 1.27 14.65 -21.84
C GLU A 258 0.24 13.78 -21.12
N ALA A 259 -1.05 14.09 -21.31
CA ALA A 259 -2.14 13.39 -20.67
C ALA A 259 -2.59 12.12 -21.43
N ASN A 260 -2.23 11.99 -22.72
CA ASN A 260 -2.59 10.83 -23.52
C ASN A 260 -1.52 9.74 -23.38
N ALA A 261 -1.87 8.63 -22.76
CA ALA A 261 -0.96 7.52 -22.52
C ALA A 261 -0.38 6.91 -23.81
N ASP A 262 -1.12 6.89 -24.92
CA ASP A 262 -0.65 6.35 -26.19
C ASP A 262 0.37 7.29 -26.83
N VAL A 263 0.13 8.59 -26.82
CA VAL A 263 1.06 9.61 -27.29
C VAL A 263 2.32 9.62 -26.42
N TYR A 264 2.16 9.49 -25.09
CA TYR A 264 3.26 9.39 -24.14
C TYR A 264 4.21 8.24 -24.51
N VAL A 265 3.68 7.02 -24.68
CA VAL A 265 4.48 5.84 -25.05
C VAL A 265 5.09 5.98 -26.44
N GLN A 266 4.35 6.54 -27.41
CA GLN A 266 4.83 6.76 -28.78
C GLN A 266 6.04 7.73 -28.83
N ARG A 267 6.06 8.75 -27.96
CA ARG A 267 7.11 9.75 -27.91
C ARG A 267 8.27 9.41 -26.96
N LEU A 268 8.09 8.43 -26.05
CA LEU A 268 9.12 8.05 -25.08
C LEU A 268 10.48 7.68 -25.73
N PRO A 269 10.55 7.05 -26.95
CA PRO A 269 11.80 6.80 -27.64
C PRO A 269 12.67 8.04 -27.92
N GLU A 270 12.07 9.25 -27.97
CA GLU A 270 12.82 10.51 -28.16
C GLU A 270 13.85 10.74 -27.03
N PHE A 271 13.67 10.09 -25.86
CA PHE A 271 14.46 10.25 -24.64
C PHE A 271 15.35 9.05 -24.30
N ASP A 272 15.34 7.99 -25.10
CA ASP A 272 16.13 6.77 -24.83
C ASP A 272 17.63 7.04 -24.65
N ALA A 273 18.17 8.04 -25.36
CA ALA A 273 19.57 8.40 -25.25
C ALA A 273 19.96 8.88 -23.83
N GLU A 274 19.07 9.58 -23.14
CA GLU A 274 19.28 10.05 -21.76
C GLU A 274 19.34 8.86 -20.78
N PHE A 275 18.43 7.90 -20.93
CA PHE A 275 18.42 6.68 -20.12
C PHE A 275 19.61 5.77 -20.40
N ASP A 276 20.00 5.63 -21.68
CA ASP A 276 21.20 4.87 -22.08
C ASP A 276 22.47 5.45 -21.47
N GLU A 277 22.59 6.78 -21.39
CA GLU A 277 23.71 7.43 -20.73
C GLU A 277 23.76 7.14 -19.24
N MET A 278 22.60 7.18 -18.55
CA MET A 278 22.51 6.83 -17.12
C MET A 278 22.96 5.38 -16.91
N ARG A 279 22.46 4.45 -17.74
CA ARG A 279 22.83 3.03 -17.69
C ARG A 279 24.31 2.82 -17.92
N ALA A 280 24.88 3.46 -18.94
CA ALA A 280 26.29 3.34 -19.24
C ALA A 280 27.20 3.86 -18.11
N LYS A 281 26.80 4.95 -17.44
CA LYS A 281 27.53 5.50 -16.28
C LYS A 281 27.52 4.50 -15.12
N ALA A 282 26.40 3.85 -14.84
CA ALA A 282 26.30 2.83 -13.78
C ALA A 282 27.14 1.58 -14.14
N GLN A 283 27.04 1.10 -15.38
CA GLN A 283 27.81 -0.06 -15.86
C GLN A 283 29.33 0.16 -15.78
N ALA A 284 29.80 1.36 -16.11
CA ALA A 284 31.22 1.71 -15.99
C ALA A 284 31.77 1.60 -14.56
N LYS A 285 30.88 1.64 -13.54
CA LYS A 285 31.18 1.46 -12.12
C LYS A 285 30.87 0.04 -11.62
N HIS A 286 30.54 -0.91 -12.50
CA HIS A 286 30.02 -2.23 -12.15
C HIS A 286 28.77 -2.18 -11.28
N CYS A 287 27.90 -1.20 -11.53
CA CYS A 287 26.63 -0.99 -10.82
C CYS A 287 25.43 -1.23 -11.74
N VAL A 288 24.30 -1.53 -11.12
CA VAL A 288 22.97 -1.54 -11.72
C VAL A 288 22.16 -0.34 -11.25
N LEU A 289 21.18 0.08 -12.03
CA LEU A 289 20.23 1.12 -11.67
C LEU A 289 19.00 0.51 -11.01
N ARG A 290 18.53 1.10 -9.91
CA ARG A 290 17.25 0.75 -9.26
C ARG A 290 16.52 2.01 -8.83
N TYR A 291 15.20 2.04 -9.01
CA TYR A 291 14.38 3.12 -8.44
C TYR A 291 14.04 2.77 -7.00
N VAL A 292 14.54 3.55 -6.07
CA VAL A 292 14.56 3.21 -4.65
C VAL A 292 13.91 4.31 -3.82
N GLY A 293 13.11 3.88 -2.84
CA GLY A 293 12.72 4.72 -1.71
C GLY A 293 13.76 4.61 -0.60
N LEU A 294 14.18 5.73 -0.05
CA LEU A 294 15.17 5.83 1.02
C LEU A 294 14.67 6.69 2.17
N ILE A 295 14.79 6.19 3.40
CA ILE A 295 14.67 6.93 4.65
C ILE A 295 16.01 6.75 5.39
N ASP A 296 16.81 7.82 5.50
CA ASP A 296 18.00 7.90 6.33
C ASP A 296 17.63 8.69 7.59
N VAL A 297 17.51 7.97 8.71
CA VAL A 297 16.98 8.54 9.97
C VAL A 297 17.97 9.51 10.60
N GLU A 298 19.27 9.20 10.53
CA GLU A 298 20.31 10.03 11.12
C GLU A 298 20.42 11.39 10.41
N LYS A 299 20.32 11.37 9.07
CA LYS A 299 20.39 12.58 8.25
C LYS A 299 19.03 13.25 8.05
N LYS A 300 17.95 12.63 8.51
CA LYS A 300 16.56 13.06 8.25
C LYS A 300 16.26 13.24 6.75
N VAL A 301 16.80 12.37 5.91
CA VAL A 301 16.59 12.38 4.47
C VAL A 301 15.52 11.35 4.10
N ILE A 302 14.47 11.82 3.42
CA ILE A 302 13.42 10.97 2.87
C ILE A 302 13.31 11.29 1.38
N LYS A 303 13.71 10.33 0.53
CA LYS A 303 13.76 10.54 -0.93
C LYS A 303 13.35 9.31 -1.72
N ALA A 304 12.83 9.52 -2.91
CA ALA A 304 12.60 8.49 -3.92
C ALA A 304 13.34 8.87 -5.20
N GLY A 305 14.09 7.95 -5.78
CA GLY A 305 14.85 8.23 -6.99
C GLY A 305 15.64 7.06 -7.50
N LEU A 306 16.32 7.30 -8.62
CA LEU A 306 17.21 6.34 -9.25
C LEU A 306 18.54 6.31 -8.50
N GLU A 307 18.94 5.11 -8.07
CA GLU A 307 20.16 4.87 -7.32
C GLU A 307 21.01 3.79 -8.00
N GLU A 308 22.33 3.89 -7.84
CA GLU A 308 23.30 2.91 -8.31
C GLU A 308 23.61 1.91 -7.20
N TYR A 309 23.53 0.60 -7.52
CA TYR A 309 23.92 -0.47 -6.59
C TYR A 309 24.98 -1.38 -7.24
N PRO A 310 25.98 -1.85 -6.47
CA PRO A 310 26.93 -2.86 -6.96
C PRO A 310 26.19 -4.07 -7.54
N ALA A 311 26.77 -4.68 -8.58
CA ALA A 311 26.15 -5.81 -9.28
C ALA A 311 25.94 -7.06 -8.40
N ASP A 312 26.65 -7.16 -7.27
CA ASP A 312 26.49 -8.21 -6.24
C ASP A 312 25.56 -7.83 -5.09
N HIS A 313 25.02 -6.60 -5.08
CA HIS A 313 24.09 -6.16 -4.04
C HIS A 313 22.75 -6.94 -4.12
N PRO A 314 22.05 -7.24 -2.98
CA PRO A 314 20.77 -7.92 -3.00
C PRO A 314 19.74 -7.30 -3.94
N PHE A 315 19.72 -5.97 -4.10
CA PHE A 315 18.81 -5.30 -5.04
C PHE A 315 19.14 -5.56 -6.51
N ALA A 316 20.36 -6.06 -6.81
CA ALA A 316 20.76 -6.47 -8.16
C ALA A 316 20.52 -7.95 -8.40
N THR A 317 20.72 -8.80 -7.36
CA THR A 317 20.82 -10.26 -7.53
C THR A 317 19.57 -11.01 -7.12
N SER A 318 18.73 -10.46 -6.20
CA SER A 318 17.58 -11.17 -5.65
C SER A 318 16.24 -10.81 -6.31
N LEU A 319 16.14 -9.63 -6.94
CA LEU A 319 14.89 -9.19 -7.56
C LEU A 319 14.65 -9.89 -8.89
N GLY A 320 13.41 -10.36 -9.10
CA GLY A 320 12.92 -10.88 -10.35
C GLY A 320 11.54 -10.30 -10.69
N GLY A 321 11.28 -10.06 -11.97
CA GLY A 321 10.00 -9.53 -12.43
C GLY A 321 9.61 -8.23 -11.71
N SER A 322 8.43 -8.24 -11.09
CA SER A 322 7.85 -7.08 -10.39
C SER A 322 7.94 -7.17 -8.85
N ASP A 323 8.83 -8.02 -8.32
CA ASP A 323 9.01 -8.16 -6.88
C ASP A 323 9.45 -6.86 -6.21
N ASN A 324 9.02 -6.66 -4.99
CA ASN A 324 9.54 -5.63 -4.11
C ASN A 324 10.58 -6.23 -3.15
N ILE A 325 11.53 -5.42 -2.75
CA ILE A 325 12.48 -5.72 -1.68
C ILE A 325 12.65 -4.49 -0.79
N ILE A 326 12.62 -4.69 0.50
CA ILE A 326 12.89 -3.64 1.49
C ILE A 326 13.94 -4.12 2.47
N SER A 327 14.80 -3.19 2.89
CA SER A 327 15.95 -3.38 3.77
C SER A 327 15.80 -2.47 4.99
N PHE A 328 15.88 -3.06 6.18
CA PHE A 328 15.91 -2.34 7.46
C PHE A 328 17.30 -2.46 8.07
N THR A 329 18.04 -1.36 8.13
CA THR A 329 19.29 -1.26 8.89
C THR A 329 18.98 -0.62 10.25
N THR A 330 19.33 -1.30 11.33
CA THR A 330 19.03 -0.85 12.69
C THR A 330 20.27 -0.91 13.58
N GLU A 331 20.13 -0.55 14.85
CA GLU A 331 21.21 -0.74 15.82
C GLU A 331 21.51 -2.23 16.05
N ARG A 332 20.47 -3.09 16.08
CA ARG A 332 20.60 -4.54 16.28
C ARG A 332 20.92 -5.29 14.98
N TYR A 333 20.33 -4.89 13.86
CA TYR A 333 20.54 -5.48 12.55
C TYR A 333 21.56 -4.66 11.75
N GLN A 334 22.84 -4.82 12.05
CA GLN A 334 23.95 -4.19 11.30
C GLN A 334 24.08 -4.77 9.89
N ARG A 335 23.85 -6.07 9.70
CA ARG A 335 23.48 -6.65 8.41
C ARG A 335 21.99 -6.45 8.26
N PRO A 336 21.53 -5.76 7.19
CA PRO A 336 20.14 -5.38 7.07
C PRO A 336 19.19 -6.58 7.11
N LEU A 337 18.05 -6.41 7.79
CA LEU A 337 16.91 -7.31 7.66
C LEU A 337 16.23 -7.05 6.32
N LEU A 338 16.10 -8.08 5.49
CA LEU A 338 15.48 -8.00 4.17
C LEU A 338 14.11 -8.66 4.19
N VAL A 339 13.13 -7.99 3.56
CA VAL A 339 11.82 -8.56 3.25
C VAL A 339 11.61 -8.44 1.76
N GLN A 340 11.33 -9.57 1.09
CA GLN A 340 11.20 -9.63 -0.36
C GLN A 340 10.00 -10.48 -0.78
N GLY A 341 9.39 -10.14 -1.90
CA GLY A 341 8.33 -10.90 -2.54
C GLY A 341 7.39 -10.03 -3.38
N ALA A 342 6.25 -10.60 -3.76
CA ALA A 342 5.25 -9.89 -4.56
C ALA A 342 4.74 -8.63 -3.83
N GLY A 343 5.02 -7.47 -4.37
CA GLY A 343 4.62 -6.16 -3.83
C GLY A 343 3.29 -5.63 -4.36
N ALA A 344 2.58 -6.41 -5.19
CA ALA A 344 1.28 -6.07 -5.76
C ALA A 344 0.48 -7.35 -6.05
N GLY A 345 -0.83 -7.20 -6.28
CA GLY A 345 -1.75 -8.28 -6.61
C GLY A 345 -2.89 -8.40 -5.61
N ALA A 346 -4.09 -8.74 -6.11
CA ALA A 346 -5.30 -8.78 -5.29
C ALA A 346 -5.23 -9.81 -4.17
N ASP A 347 -4.76 -11.02 -4.46
CA ASP A 347 -4.73 -12.11 -3.48
C ASP A 347 -3.71 -11.86 -2.36
N VAL A 348 -2.52 -11.35 -2.68
CA VAL A 348 -1.50 -11.03 -1.68
C VAL A 348 -1.87 -9.79 -0.86
N THR A 349 -2.49 -8.76 -1.48
CA THR A 349 -3.03 -7.62 -0.74
C THR A 349 -4.14 -8.07 0.21
N ALA A 350 -5.05 -8.93 -0.27
CA ALA A 350 -6.12 -9.50 0.54
C ALA A 350 -5.57 -10.30 1.73
N MET A 351 -4.49 -11.06 1.55
CA MET A 351 -3.85 -11.80 2.63
C MET A 351 -3.38 -10.86 3.74
N GLY A 352 -2.74 -9.73 3.40
CA GLY A 352 -2.32 -8.74 4.39
C GLY A 352 -3.50 -8.10 5.13
N VAL A 353 -4.60 -7.79 4.43
CA VAL A 353 -5.85 -7.31 5.05
C VAL A 353 -6.46 -8.35 5.99
N VAL A 354 -6.49 -9.63 5.59
CA VAL A 354 -7.01 -10.71 6.43
C VAL A 354 -6.11 -10.93 7.65
N ALA A 355 -4.79 -10.86 7.49
CA ALA A 355 -3.84 -10.94 8.61
C ALA A 355 -4.09 -9.81 9.63
N ASP A 356 -4.34 -8.60 9.15
CA ASP A 356 -4.69 -7.47 10.02
C ASP A 356 -6.03 -7.68 10.74
N LEU A 357 -7.04 -8.26 10.07
CA LEU A 357 -8.30 -8.64 10.72
C LEU A 357 -8.11 -9.68 11.81
N VAL A 358 -7.24 -10.67 11.59
CA VAL A 358 -6.88 -11.68 12.62
C VAL A 358 -6.25 -10.99 13.83
N ARG A 359 -5.31 -10.05 13.63
CA ARG A 359 -4.68 -9.27 14.70
C ARG A 359 -5.70 -8.45 15.50
N VAL A 360 -6.71 -7.86 14.82
CA VAL A 360 -7.83 -7.17 15.52
C VAL A 360 -8.63 -8.18 16.34
N ALA A 361 -8.95 -9.34 15.77
CA ALA A 361 -9.73 -10.38 16.47
C ALA A 361 -9.02 -10.91 17.72
N GLU A 362 -7.70 -11.14 17.65
CA GLU A 362 -6.89 -11.59 18.80
C GLU A 362 -6.86 -10.58 19.95
N ARG A 363 -6.97 -9.29 19.63
CA ARG A 363 -6.93 -8.21 20.63
C ARG A 363 -8.31 -7.79 21.15
N ARG A 364 -9.37 -8.10 20.43
CA ARG A 364 -10.74 -7.61 20.68
C ARG A 364 -11.81 -8.72 20.66
N GLY A 365 -11.42 -9.95 20.36
CA GLY A 365 -12.29 -11.12 20.30
C GLY A 365 -12.67 -11.71 21.64
#